data_0c6d60df934b8cc99ad73d480d797a63
#
_entry.id   0c6d60df934b8cc99ad73d480d797a63
#
_cell.length_a   1.000
_cell.length_b   1.000
_cell.length_c   1.000
_cell.angle_alpha   90.00
_cell.angle_beta   90.00
_cell.angle_gamma   90.00
#
_symmetry.space_group_name_H-M   'P 1'
#
loop_
_entity.id
_entity.type
_entity.pdbx_description
1 polymer ?
#
loop_
_entity_poly.entity_id
_entity_poly.type
_entity_poly.pdbx_seq_one_letter_code
_entity_poly.pdbx_strand_id
1 'polypeptide(L)'
;MLITKLTLNNFRVFRGVHEIDLRPAPARLSKSGPIEGTERPIILFGGLNGAGKTSILTAVRLALFGRQSFSQLLSNGDYVDALSELIHKGVGHGGVQDHASIELEFKYSQNGEENTYKVIRGWKRGKKDNLCLEKDGIQIPELNYEQCQGFLNELIPTGIADLFFFDGEKIAELAEDESGSVLK
;
A
#
# COMPACT_ATOMS: atom_id res chain seq x y z
N MET A 1 -0.48 -4.38 13.82
CA MET A 1 -0.18 -3.23 12.91
C MET A 1 -1.48 -2.54 12.54
N LEU A 2 -1.52 -1.21 12.59
CA LEU A 2 -2.67 -0.39 12.19
C LEU A 2 -2.19 0.64 11.16
N ILE A 3 -2.64 0.55 9.92
CA ILE A 3 -2.33 1.54 8.89
C ILE A 3 -3.12 2.82 9.20
N THR A 4 -2.45 3.97 9.19
CA THR A 4 -3.03 5.26 9.60
C THR A 4 -3.11 6.27 8.48
N LYS A 5 -2.20 6.23 7.51
CA LYS A 5 -2.17 7.19 6.40
C LYS A 5 -1.51 6.59 5.17
N LEU A 6 -2.03 6.93 4.01
CA LEU A 6 -1.42 6.65 2.71
C LEU A 6 -1.27 7.97 1.94
N THR A 7 -0.06 8.27 1.49
CA THR A 7 0.21 9.41 0.61
C THR A 7 0.67 8.90 -0.74
N LEU A 8 0.03 9.37 -1.80
CA LEU A 8 0.31 9.02 -3.19
C LEU A 8 0.79 10.28 -3.92
N ASN A 9 1.87 10.18 -4.67
CA ASN A 9 2.34 11.27 -5.51
C ASN A 9 2.57 10.76 -6.93
N ASN A 10 1.86 11.32 -7.90
CA ASN A 10 1.91 10.95 -9.31
C ASN A 10 1.78 9.44 -9.57
N PHE A 11 0.88 8.78 -8.85
CA PHE A 11 0.72 7.34 -8.88
C PHE A 11 -0.55 6.93 -9.64
N ARG A 12 -0.43 6.21 -10.75
CA ARG A 12 -1.55 5.72 -11.58
C ARG A 12 -2.53 6.85 -11.94
N VAL A 13 -3.77 6.79 -11.43
CA VAL A 13 -4.81 7.80 -11.67
C VAL A 13 -4.63 9.07 -10.82
N PHE A 14 -3.79 9.02 -9.81
CA PHE A 14 -3.57 10.13 -8.87
C PHE A 14 -2.45 11.05 -9.39
N ARG A 15 -2.81 12.24 -9.84
CA ARG A 15 -1.87 13.28 -10.27
C ARG A 15 -1.53 14.22 -9.11
N GLY A 16 -0.23 14.45 -8.88
CA GLY A 16 0.22 15.25 -7.73
C GLY A 16 0.08 14.48 -6.43
N VAL A 17 0.08 15.19 -5.32
CA VAL A 17 0.03 14.62 -3.97
C VAL A 17 -1.41 14.43 -3.51
N HIS A 18 -1.73 13.22 -3.07
CA HIS A 18 -3.01 12.85 -2.48
C HIS A 18 -2.76 12.16 -1.14
N GLU A 19 -3.35 12.69 -0.09
CA GLU A 19 -3.29 12.14 1.26
C GLU A 19 -4.62 11.45 1.59
N ILE A 20 -4.56 10.22 2.06
CA ILE A 20 -5.69 9.39 2.43
C ILE A 20 -5.56 9.03 3.90
N ASP A 21 -6.47 9.55 4.72
CA ASP A 21 -6.56 9.21 6.15
C ASP A 21 -7.19 7.82 6.30
N LEU A 22 -6.45 6.90 6.93
CA LEU A 22 -6.85 5.51 7.16
C LEU A 22 -7.02 5.22 8.65
N ARG A 23 -7.13 6.26 9.48
CA ARG A 23 -7.38 6.06 10.90
C ARG A 23 -8.82 5.61 11.14
N PRO A 24 -9.07 4.71 12.09
CA PRO A 24 -10.42 4.36 12.50
C PRO A 24 -11.20 5.62 12.89
N ALA A 25 -12.43 5.73 12.41
CA ALA A 25 -13.28 6.84 12.80
C ALA A 25 -13.70 6.69 14.27
N PRO A 26 -13.81 7.80 15.04
CA PRO A 26 -14.24 7.74 16.43
C PRO A 26 -15.65 7.14 16.54
N ALA A 27 -15.94 6.57 17.71
CA ALA A 27 -17.25 6.06 18.05
C ALA A 27 -18.34 7.10 17.79
N ARG A 28 -19.55 6.65 17.40
CA ARG A 28 -20.70 7.55 17.32
C ARG A 28 -21.04 8.06 18.73
N LEU A 29 -21.24 9.38 18.84
CA LEU A 29 -21.84 9.94 20.04
C LEU A 29 -23.28 9.41 20.16
N SER A 30 -23.59 8.72 21.25
CA SER A 30 -24.98 8.43 21.62
C SER A 30 -25.58 9.67 22.31
N LYS A 31 -26.92 9.73 22.46
CA LYS A 31 -27.59 10.80 23.21
C LYS A 31 -27.15 10.87 24.69
N SER A 32 -26.51 9.83 25.19
CA SER A 32 -26.00 9.68 26.56
C SER A 32 -24.48 9.87 26.69
N GLY A 33 -23.78 10.28 25.64
CA GLY A 33 -22.32 10.47 25.62
C GLY A 33 -21.59 9.48 24.71
N PRO A 34 -20.25 9.57 24.62
CA PRO A 34 -19.44 8.65 23.85
C PRO A 34 -19.58 7.23 24.42
N ILE A 35 -19.87 6.27 23.55
CA ILE A 35 -19.84 4.86 23.90
C ILE A 35 -18.35 4.47 23.91
N GLU A 36 -17.77 4.30 25.08
CA GLU A 36 -16.38 3.85 25.22
C GLU A 36 -16.12 2.56 24.45
N GLY A 37 -15.03 2.52 23.71
CA GLY A 37 -14.49 1.29 23.10
C GLY A 37 -15.01 0.91 21.73
N THR A 38 -15.85 1.71 21.07
CA THR A 38 -16.35 1.39 19.73
C THR A 38 -15.75 2.29 18.65
N GLU A 39 -14.46 2.18 18.39
CA GLU A 39 -13.89 2.69 17.14
C GLU A 39 -14.56 1.97 15.96
N ARG A 40 -14.73 2.71 14.85
CA ARG A 40 -15.24 2.15 13.60
C ARG A 40 -14.05 1.77 12.71
N PRO A 41 -13.59 0.50 12.77
CA PRO A 41 -12.35 0.09 12.12
C PRO A 41 -12.50 -0.11 10.60
N ILE A 42 -13.73 -0.08 10.08
CA ILE A 42 -13.99 -0.34 8.66
C ILE A 42 -13.92 0.97 7.88
N ILE A 43 -13.03 1.01 6.89
CA ILE A 43 -12.90 2.10 5.93
C ILE A 43 -13.42 1.60 4.58
N LEU A 44 -14.39 2.31 4.02
CA LEU A 44 -14.99 1.97 2.74
C LEU A 44 -14.57 2.97 1.66
N PHE A 45 -13.95 2.48 0.59
CA PHE A 45 -13.66 3.25 -0.60
C PHE A 45 -14.76 3.04 -1.65
N GLY A 46 -15.61 4.04 -1.82
CA GLY A 46 -16.62 4.08 -2.86
C GLY A 46 -16.14 4.84 -4.10
N GLY A 47 -16.57 4.43 -5.28
CA GLY A 47 -16.25 5.15 -6.52
C GLY A 47 -16.62 4.34 -7.76
N LEU A 48 -16.75 5.04 -8.88
CA LEU A 48 -16.95 4.43 -10.20
C LEU A 48 -15.75 3.58 -10.63
N ASN A 49 -15.92 2.77 -11.67
CA ASN A 49 -14.80 2.04 -12.28
C ASN A 49 -13.78 3.05 -12.81
N GLY A 50 -12.49 2.78 -12.57
CA GLY A 50 -11.41 3.71 -12.88
C GLY A 50 -11.14 4.82 -11.85
N ALA A 51 -11.96 4.96 -10.79
CA ALA A 51 -11.77 5.98 -9.75
C ALA A 51 -10.52 5.78 -8.86
N GLY A 52 -9.80 4.68 -9.02
CA GLY A 52 -8.55 4.43 -8.29
C GLY A 52 -8.64 3.47 -7.11
N LYS A 53 -9.74 2.76 -6.90
CA LYS A 53 -9.89 1.78 -5.81
C LYS A 53 -8.76 0.73 -5.81
N THR A 54 -8.56 0.06 -6.93
CA THR A 54 -7.45 -0.90 -7.12
C THR A 54 -6.08 -0.25 -7.04
N SER A 55 -5.96 1.04 -7.41
CA SER A 55 -4.71 1.78 -7.28
C SER A 55 -4.30 1.97 -5.82
N ILE A 56 -5.25 2.22 -4.91
CA ILE A 56 -4.98 2.32 -3.47
C ILE A 56 -4.45 0.99 -2.94
N LEU A 57 -5.11 -0.13 -3.26
CA LEU A 57 -4.66 -1.46 -2.86
C LEU A 57 -3.27 -1.79 -3.41
N THR A 58 -3.04 -1.49 -4.70
CA THR A 58 -1.72 -1.67 -5.33
C THR A 58 -0.65 -0.84 -4.64
N ALA A 59 -0.96 0.40 -4.23
CA ALA A 59 -0.02 1.27 -3.53
C ALA A 59 0.37 0.70 -2.17
N VAL A 60 -0.58 0.23 -1.37
CA VAL A 60 -0.30 -0.40 -0.07
C VAL A 60 0.57 -1.65 -0.24
N ARG A 61 0.22 -2.54 -1.20
CA ARG A 61 1.02 -3.73 -1.50
C ARG A 61 2.43 -3.37 -1.95
N LEU A 62 2.57 -2.40 -2.86
CA LEU A 62 3.88 -1.96 -3.34
C LEU A 62 4.71 -1.33 -2.23
N ALA A 63 4.12 -0.49 -1.37
CA ALA A 63 4.82 0.11 -0.24
C ALA A 63 5.43 -0.96 0.68
N LEU A 64 4.66 -2.00 1.03
CA LEU A 64 5.07 -3.05 1.96
C LEU A 64 6.02 -4.07 1.32
N PHE A 65 5.70 -4.56 0.11
CA PHE A 65 6.35 -5.73 -0.47
C PHE A 65 7.28 -5.43 -1.65
N GLY A 66 7.32 -4.19 -2.16
CA GLY A 66 8.16 -3.82 -3.30
C GLY A 66 7.96 -4.75 -4.50
N ARG A 67 9.04 -5.35 -5.01
CA ARG A 67 8.98 -6.26 -6.15
C ARG A 67 8.07 -7.47 -5.91
N GLN A 68 7.95 -7.93 -4.68
CA GLN A 68 7.11 -9.09 -4.32
C GLN A 68 5.60 -8.76 -4.30
N SER A 69 5.22 -7.49 -4.50
CA SER A 69 3.80 -7.10 -4.63
C SER A 69 3.17 -7.53 -5.96
N PHE A 70 3.98 -7.90 -6.94
CA PHE A 70 3.54 -8.38 -8.25
C PHE A 70 3.30 -9.89 -8.21
N SER A 71 2.26 -10.36 -8.90
CA SER A 71 1.82 -11.77 -8.88
C SER A 71 2.85 -12.74 -9.46
N GLN A 72 3.78 -12.25 -10.27
CA GLN A 72 4.89 -13.03 -10.84
C GLN A 72 6.21 -12.49 -10.31
N LEU A 73 7.18 -13.39 -10.11
CA LEU A 73 8.53 -12.97 -9.73
C LEU A 73 9.20 -12.27 -10.93
N LEU A 74 9.16 -10.93 -10.89
CA LEU A 74 9.73 -10.10 -11.95
C LEU A 74 11.27 -10.13 -11.92
N SER A 75 11.92 -10.11 -13.10
CA SER A 75 13.33 -9.76 -13.18
C SER A 75 13.58 -8.30 -12.73
N ASN A 76 14.84 -7.90 -12.57
CA ASN A 76 15.14 -6.51 -12.21
C ASN A 76 14.70 -5.52 -13.30
N GLY A 77 14.82 -5.89 -14.57
CA GLY A 77 14.38 -5.06 -15.71
C GLY A 77 12.86 -4.93 -15.72
N ASP A 78 12.14 -6.04 -15.68
CA ASP A 78 10.68 -6.06 -15.70
C ASP A 78 10.09 -5.28 -14.51
N TYR A 79 10.75 -5.31 -13.35
CA TYR A 79 10.32 -4.52 -12.19
C TYR A 79 10.47 -3.02 -12.42
N VAL A 80 11.57 -2.57 -13.04
CA VAL A 80 11.78 -1.16 -13.39
C VAL A 80 10.74 -0.70 -14.41
N ASP A 81 10.41 -1.53 -15.39
CA ASP A 81 9.37 -1.24 -16.37
C ASP A 81 7.99 -1.19 -15.71
N ALA A 82 7.67 -2.15 -14.85
CA ALA A 82 6.42 -2.15 -14.07
C ALA A 82 6.28 -0.89 -13.20
N LEU A 83 7.35 -0.46 -12.53
CA LEU A 83 7.35 0.80 -11.77
C LEU A 83 7.11 2.02 -12.67
N SER A 84 7.71 2.03 -13.86
CA SER A 84 7.53 3.12 -14.83
C SER A 84 6.08 3.24 -15.32
N GLU A 85 5.39 2.10 -15.47
CA GLU A 85 3.97 2.03 -15.83
C GLU A 85 3.04 2.53 -14.72
N LEU A 86 3.47 2.50 -13.46
CA LEU A 86 2.71 2.99 -12.32
C LEU A 86 2.80 4.52 -12.14
N ILE A 87 3.73 5.21 -12.85
CA ILE A 87 3.79 6.67 -12.84
C ILE A 87 2.57 7.23 -13.57
N HIS A 88 1.96 8.26 -13.00
CA HIS A 88 0.81 8.93 -13.61
C HIS A 88 1.09 9.34 -15.06
N LYS A 89 0.26 8.84 -15.96
CA LYS A 89 0.29 9.20 -17.39
C LYS A 89 -0.67 10.38 -17.59
N GLY A 90 -0.14 11.61 -17.65
CA GLY A 90 -0.96 12.80 -17.86
C GLY A 90 -1.76 12.71 -19.14
N VAL A 91 -3.01 13.15 -19.08
CA VAL A 91 -3.86 13.34 -20.27
C VAL A 91 -3.93 14.85 -20.54
N GLY A 92 -3.60 15.27 -21.77
CA GLY A 92 -3.65 16.68 -22.19
C GLY A 92 -2.35 17.48 -21.94
N HIS A 93 -2.46 18.81 -21.82
CA HIS A 93 -1.32 19.75 -21.75
C HIS A 93 -0.48 19.69 -20.48
N GLY A 94 -0.69 18.72 -19.61
CA GLY A 94 -0.06 18.64 -18.29
C GLY A 94 1.19 17.78 -18.21
N GLY A 95 2.03 17.69 -19.21
CA GLY A 95 3.33 17.01 -19.19
C GLY A 95 3.33 15.57 -18.61
N VAL A 96 4.14 14.69 -19.16
CA VAL A 96 4.33 13.34 -18.60
C VAL A 96 5.14 13.46 -17.31
N GLN A 97 4.62 12.89 -16.22
CA GLN A 97 5.37 12.81 -14.97
C GLN A 97 6.54 11.82 -15.13
N ASP A 98 7.67 12.16 -14.53
CA ASP A 98 8.89 11.34 -14.60
C ASP A 98 9.15 10.53 -13.33
N HIS A 99 8.42 10.83 -12.25
CA HIS A 99 8.58 10.20 -10.94
C HIS A 99 7.24 9.94 -10.27
N ALA A 100 7.23 8.99 -9.35
CA ALA A 100 6.14 8.74 -8.42
C ALA A 100 6.69 8.36 -7.05
N SER A 101 5.86 8.54 -6.01
CA SER A 101 6.16 8.02 -4.68
C SER A 101 4.91 7.59 -3.94
N ILE A 102 5.12 6.69 -2.99
CA ILE A 102 4.14 6.20 -2.04
C ILE A 102 4.73 6.36 -0.65
N GLU A 103 3.94 6.91 0.28
CA GLU A 103 4.25 6.90 1.69
C GLU A 103 3.13 6.18 2.44
N LEU A 104 3.50 5.23 3.29
CA LEU A 104 2.57 4.46 4.11
C LEU A 104 2.94 4.62 5.57
N GLU A 105 2.04 5.23 6.35
CA GLU A 105 2.20 5.32 7.80
C GLU A 105 1.39 4.24 8.49
N PHE A 106 1.98 3.64 9.53
CA PHE A 106 1.30 2.65 10.36
C PHE A 106 1.85 2.66 11.79
N LYS A 107 1.01 2.26 12.71
CA LYS A 107 1.37 1.98 14.09
C LYS A 107 1.66 0.50 14.27
N TYR A 108 2.71 0.20 15.00
CA TYR A 108 3.09 -1.16 15.31
C TYR A 108 3.56 -1.25 16.76
N SER A 109 2.98 -2.19 17.50
CA SER A 109 3.36 -2.45 18.90
C SER A 109 4.34 -3.61 18.95
N GLN A 110 5.49 -3.37 19.56
CA GLN A 110 6.53 -4.36 19.83
C GLN A 110 6.98 -4.23 21.26
N ASN A 111 7.03 -5.36 21.98
CA ASN A 111 7.43 -5.41 23.39
C ASN A 111 6.64 -4.45 24.34
N GLY A 112 5.37 -4.20 24.02
CA GLY A 112 4.51 -3.30 24.80
C GLY A 112 4.63 -1.82 24.47
N GLU A 113 5.53 -1.43 23.57
CA GLU A 113 5.68 -0.05 23.08
C GLU A 113 5.04 0.09 21.70
N GLU A 114 4.15 1.09 21.55
CA GLU A 114 3.58 1.45 20.25
C GLU A 114 4.43 2.53 19.60
N ASN A 115 4.93 2.27 18.41
CA ASN A 115 5.70 3.21 17.62
C ASN A 115 4.99 3.48 16.28
N THR A 116 5.20 4.68 15.74
CA THR A 116 4.71 5.05 14.40
C THR A 116 5.83 4.86 13.38
N TYR A 117 5.55 4.07 12.36
CA TYR A 117 6.47 3.84 11.26
C TYR A 117 5.93 4.50 9.99
N LYS A 118 6.84 5.02 9.15
CA LYS A 118 6.53 5.51 7.82
C LYS A 118 7.48 4.85 6.81
N VAL A 119 6.90 4.16 5.85
CA VAL A 119 7.60 3.62 4.69
C VAL A 119 7.49 4.64 3.56
N ILE A 120 8.61 5.02 2.98
CA ILE A 120 8.68 5.93 1.83
C ILE A 120 9.33 5.17 0.68
N ARG A 121 8.56 4.98 -0.39
CA ARG A 121 9.04 4.34 -1.62
C ARG A 121 8.85 5.27 -2.80
N GLY A 122 9.97 5.70 -3.41
CA GLY A 122 9.97 6.62 -4.53
C GLY A 122 10.79 6.09 -5.70
N TRP A 123 10.39 6.41 -6.93
CA TRP A 123 11.11 6.00 -8.14
C TRP A 123 10.96 7.02 -9.27
N LYS A 124 11.89 6.94 -10.20
CA LYS A 124 11.86 7.67 -11.47
C LYS A 124 11.66 6.67 -12.62
N ARG A 125 11.14 7.18 -13.73
CA ARG A 125 10.98 6.40 -14.95
C ARG A 125 12.31 5.76 -15.36
N GLY A 126 12.30 4.46 -15.65
CA GLY A 126 13.48 3.70 -16.03
C GLY A 126 14.49 3.49 -14.90
N LYS A 127 14.12 3.73 -13.64
CA LYS A 127 14.98 3.51 -12.47
C LYS A 127 14.29 2.61 -11.45
N LYS A 128 15.13 1.89 -10.69
CA LYS A 128 14.69 1.13 -9.50
C LYS A 128 14.16 2.12 -8.44
N ASP A 129 13.28 1.64 -7.60
CA ASP A 129 12.79 2.39 -6.44
C ASP A 129 13.87 2.58 -5.37
N ASN A 130 13.70 3.66 -4.62
CA ASN A 130 14.39 3.90 -3.36
C ASN A 130 13.41 3.62 -2.21
N LEU A 131 13.89 3.00 -1.14
CA LEU A 131 13.11 2.66 0.04
C LEU A 131 13.75 3.27 1.28
N CYS A 132 12.98 4.05 2.01
CA CYS A 132 13.35 4.62 3.29
C CYS A 132 12.33 4.23 4.35
N LEU A 133 12.77 4.11 5.60
CA LEU A 133 11.95 3.85 6.77
C LEU A 133 12.19 4.94 7.81
N GLU A 134 11.11 5.51 8.33
CA GLU A 134 11.12 6.41 9.48
C GLU A 134 10.45 5.70 10.67
N LYS A 135 10.94 5.98 11.86
CA LYS A 135 10.31 5.60 13.15
C LYS A 135 10.09 6.87 13.97
N ASP A 136 8.85 7.13 14.37
CA ASP A 136 8.44 8.30 15.17
C ASP A 136 8.89 9.63 14.55
N GLY A 137 8.82 9.72 13.20
CA GLY A 137 9.20 10.90 12.44
C GLY A 137 10.71 11.07 12.21
N ILE A 138 11.52 10.13 12.64
CA ILE A 138 12.98 10.16 12.46
C ILE A 138 13.36 9.07 11.46
N GLN A 139 14.04 9.45 10.38
CA GLN A 139 14.58 8.48 9.42
C GLN A 139 15.59 7.58 10.14
N ILE A 140 15.54 6.29 9.84
CA ILE A 140 16.52 5.32 10.33
C ILE A 140 17.67 5.24 9.30
N PRO A 141 18.74 6.04 9.46
CA PRO A 141 19.76 6.21 8.42
C PRO A 141 20.66 4.99 8.24
N GLU A 142 20.69 4.11 9.23
CA GLU A 142 21.54 2.92 9.27
C GLU A 142 21.00 1.76 8.42
N LEU A 143 19.73 1.81 8.02
CA LEU A 143 19.10 0.75 7.24
C LEU A 143 19.28 0.98 5.75
N ASN A 144 19.94 0.03 5.08
CA ASN A 144 19.95 -0.03 3.64
C ASN A 144 18.62 -0.60 3.09
N TYR A 145 18.46 -0.61 1.76
CA TYR A 145 17.24 -1.09 1.09
C TYR A 145 16.82 -2.50 1.53
N GLU A 146 17.77 -3.43 1.59
CA GLU A 146 17.50 -4.84 1.91
C GLU A 146 17.08 -4.99 3.39
N GLN A 147 17.67 -4.22 4.28
CA GLN A 147 17.32 -4.21 5.70
C GLN A 147 15.94 -3.59 5.94
N CYS A 148 15.61 -2.48 5.26
CA CYS A 148 14.26 -1.91 5.29
C CYS A 148 13.23 -2.93 4.77
N GLN A 149 13.50 -3.59 3.65
CA GLN A 149 12.59 -4.58 3.09
C GLN A 149 12.48 -5.82 3.99
N GLY A 150 13.59 -6.26 4.62
CA GLY A 150 13.61 -7.34 5.60
C GLY A 150 12.69 -7.06 6.78
N PHE A 151 12.79 -5.85 7.37
CA PHE A 151 11.90 -5.42 8.45
C PHE A 151 10.42 -5.47 8.04
N LEU A 152 10.08 -5.00 6.85
CA LEU A 152 8.69 -5.04 6.36
C LEU A 152 8.19 -6.48 6.17
N ASN A 153 9.04 -7.37 5.67
CA ASN A 153 8.71 -8.78 5.48
C ASN A 153 8.53 -9.53 6.81
N GLU A 154 9.21 -9.09 7.89
CA GLU A 154 8.99 -9.62 9.25
C GLU A 154 7.64 -9.18 9.82
N LEU A 155 7.20 -7.94 9.52
CA LEU A 155 5.89 -7.45 9.96
C LEU A 155 4.74 -8.20 9.31
N ILE A 156 4.81 -8.41 8.01
CA ILE A 156 3.83 -9.16 7.22
C ILE A 156 4.58 -10.05 6.25
N PRO A 157 4.71 -11.35 6.54
CA PRO A 157 5.33 -12.29 5.62
C PRO A 157 4.62 -12.31 4.26
N THR A 158 5.38 -12.27 3.17
CA THR A 158 4.84 -12.21 1.81
C THR A 158 3.95 -13.39 1.47
N GLY A 159 4.22 -14.58 2.04
CA GLY A 159 3.40 -15.77 1.82
C GLY A 159 1.96 -15.69 2.33
N ILE A 160 1.67 -14.74 3.24
CA ILE A 160 0.31 -14.51 3.75
C ILE A 160 -0.27 -13.17 3.25
N ALA A 161 0.49 -12.39 2.50
CA ALA A 161 0.08 -11.07 2.02
C ALA A 161 -1.22 -11.12 1.20
N ASP A 162 -1.38 -12.15 0.37
CA ASP A 162 -2.57 -12.32 -0.47
C ASP A 162 -3.84 -12.63 0.33
N LEU A 163 -3.73 -13.09 1.58
CA LEU A 163 -4.87 -13.28 2.48
C LEU A 163 -5.38 -11.96 3.08
N PHE A 164 -4.52 -10.93 3.13
CA PHE A 164 -4.88 -9.62 3.69
C PHE A 164 -5.13 -8.56 2.62
N PHE A 165 -4.49 -8.69 1.47
CA PHE A 165 -4.53 -7.71 0.38
C PHE A 165 -5.03 -8.36 -0.90
N PHE A 166 -6.32 -8.62 -0.97
CA PHE A 166 -6.96 -9.23 -2.14
C PHE A 166 -7.88 -8.24 -2.86
N ASP A 167 -7.93 -8.34 -4.17
CA ASP A 167 -8.90 -7.65 -5.00
C ASP A 167 -10.17 -8.53 -5.11
N GLY A 168 -11.34 -7.92 -4.98
CA GLY A 168 -12.61 -8.63 -5.11
C GLY A 168 -12.80 -9.33 -6.47
N GLU A 169 -12.16 -8.82 -7.52
CA GLU A 169 -12.15 -9.45 -8.84
C GLU A 169 -11.38 -10.79 -8.82
N LYS A 170 -10.29 -10.90 -8.05
CA LYS A 170 -9.53 -12.14 -7.89
C LYS A 170 -10.25 -13.21 -7.07
N ILE A 171 -11.20 -12.83 -6.21
CA ILE A 171 -12.00 -13.82 -5.47
C ILE A 171 -12.86 -14.64 -6.43
N ALA A 172 -13.40 -14.01 -7.47
CA ALA A 172 -14.20 -14.70 -8.49
C ALA A 172 -13.32 -15.68 -9.28
N GLU A 173 -12.11 -15.30 -9.68
CA GLU A 173 -11.15 -16.18 -10.37
C GLU A 173 -10.75 -17.39 -9.50
N LEU A 174 -10.46 -17.18 -8.21
CA LEU A 174 -10.12 -18.28 -7.28
C LEU A 174 -11.31 -19.23 -7.04
N ALA A 175 -12.54 -18.70 -6.98
CA ALA A 175 -13.73 -19.51 -6.82
C ALA A 175 -14.07 -20.32 -8.09
N GLU A 176 -13.72 -19.81 -9.27
CA GLU A 176 -13.88 -20.52 -10.55
C GLU A 176 -12.81 -21.59 -10.75
N ASP A 177 -11.55 -21.36 -10.34
CA ASP A 177 -10.46 -22.34 -10.42
C ASP A 177 -10.67 -23.54 -9.48
N GLU A 178 -11.19 -23.32 -8.27
CA GLU A 178 -11.51 -24.44 -7.35
C GLU A 178 -12.66 -25.31 -7.87
N SER A 179 -13.55 -24.79 -8.69
CA SER A 179 -14.64 -25.60 -9.29
C SER A 179 -14.18 -26.50 -10.44
N GLY A 180 -12.97 -26.28 -10.97
CA GLY A 180 -12.42 -27.04 -12.12
C GLY A 180 -11.41 -28.13 -11.80
N SER A 181 -10.77 -28.14 -10.62
CA SER A 181 -9.61 -29.02 -10.37
C SER A 181 -9.82 -30.12 -9.31
N VAL A 182 -10.97 -30.20 -8.64
CA VAL A 182 -11.21 -31.18 -7.56
C VAL A 182 -11.97 -32.45 -8.02
N LEU A 183 -12.27 -32.58 -9.31
CA LEU A 183 -12.91 -33.78 -9.87
C LEU A 183 -12.08 -34.39 -11.02
N LYS A 184 -10.86 -34.85 -10.72
CA LYS A 184 -10.20 -35.92 -11.49
C LYS A 184 -9.32 -36.76 -10.58
#